data_f5d0eb8bb93c083239e690e1d82720ba
#
_entry.id   f5d0eb8bb93c083239e690e1d82720ba
#
_cell.length_a   1.000
_cell.length_b   1.000
_cell.length_c   1.000
_cell.angle_alpha   90.00
_cell.angle_beta   90.00
_cell.angle_gamma   90.00
#
_symmetry.space_group_name_H-M   'P 1'
#
loop_
_entity.id
_entity.type
_entity.pdbx_description
1 polymer ?
#
loop_
_entity_poly.entity_id
_entity_poly.type
_entity_poly.pdbx_seq_one_letter_code
_entity_poly.pdbx_strand_id
1 'polypeptide(L)' 'DFLSAVLEFRNLSIQDALKSEDYIIKILTILDKRVGKRTLQKIKEAEEYKKYPEWVRQFYELRLNESL' A
#
# COMPACT_ATOMS: atom_id res chain seq x y z
N ASP A 1 -3.38 -9.54 -13.66
CA ASP A 1 -3.21 -8.25 -14.33
C ASP A 1 -3.79 -7.12 -13.49
N PHE A 2 -3.64 -5.90 -13.97
CA PHE A 2 -4.07 -4.72 -13.21
C PHE A 2 -5.57 -4.74 -12.92
N LEU A 3 -6.39 -5.05 -13.91
CA LEU A 3 -7.83 -5.07 -13.74
C LEU A 3 -8.25 -6.12 -12.71
N SER A 4 -7.66 -7.30 -12.78
CA SER A 4 -7.95 -8.36 -11.81
C SER A 4 -7.60 -7.91 -10.39
N ALA A 5 -6.46 -7.22 -10.23
CA ALA A 5 -6.05 -6.73 -8.91
C ALA A 5 -7.01 -5.66 -8.39
N VAL A 6 -7.52 -4.78 -9.26
CA VAL A 6 -8.50 -3.76 -8.87
C VAL A 6 -9.79 -4.42 -8.39
N LEU A 7 -10.26 -5.43 -9.12
CA LEU A 7 -11.48 -6.15 -8.74
C LEU A 7 -11.30 -6.88 -7.42
N GLU A 8 -10.14 -7.50 -7.23
CA GLU A 8 -9.84 -8.17 -5.97
C GLU A 8 -9.80 -7.17 -4.83
N PHE A 9 -9.13 -6.03 -5.01
CA PHE A 9 -9.04 -4.99 -4.00
C PHE A 9 -10.41 -4.52 -3.54
N ARG A 10 -11.35 -4.34 -4.47
CA ARG A 10 -12.70 -3.88 -4.16
C ARG A 10 -13.46 -4.85 -3.26
N ASN A 11 -13.08 -6.13 -3.29
CA ASN A 11 -13.74 -7.17 -2.50
C ASN A 11 -13.01 -7.49 -1.20
N LEU A 12 -11.85 -6.89 -0.95
CA LEU A 12 -11.10 -7.10 0.28
C LEU A 12 -11.47 -6.05 1.32
N SER A 13 -11.43 -6.45 2.59
CA SER A 13 -11.41 -5.46 3.66
C SER A 13 -10.09 -4.71 3.60
N ILE A 14 -10.03 -3.51 4.17
CA ILE A 14 -8.78 -2.76 4.19
C ILE A 14 -7.70 -3.52 4.99
N GLN A 15 -8.12 -4.27 6.02
CA GLN A 15 -7.19 -5.07 6.81
C GLN A 15 -6.56 -6.18 5.97
N ASP A 16 -7.36 -6.86 5.16
CA ASP A 16 -6.84 -7.92 4.29
C ASP A 16 -6.00 -7.35 3.16
N ALA A 17 -6.41 -6.20 2.61
CA ALA A 17 -5.63 -5.53 1.56
C ALA A 17 -4.24 -5.15 2.07
N LEU A 18 -4.12 -4.70 3.32
CA LEU A 18 -2.83 -4.35 3.92
C LEU A 18 -1.90 -5.55 4.03
N LYS A 19 -2.45 -6.76 4.10
CA LYS A 19 -1.67 -8.00 4.22
C LYS A 19 -1.34 -8.63 2.87
N SER A 20 -1.89 -8.12 1.78
CA SER A 20 -1.68 -8.72 0.46
C SER A 20 -0.22 -8.61 0.03
N GLU A 21 0.28 -9.64 -0.62
CA GLU A 21 1.62 -9.65 -1.20
C GLU A 21 1.61 -9.18 -2.66
N ASP A 22 0.44 -8.94 -3.23
CA ASP A 22 0.31 -8.40 -4.59
C ASP A 22 0.68 -6.92 -4.56
N TYR A 23 1.69 -6.54 -5.33
CA TYR A 23 2.18 -5.16 -5.31
C TYR A 23 1.16 -4.16 -5.87
N ILE A 24 0.30 -4.56 -6.79
CA ILE A 24 -0.75 -3.66 -7.28
C ILE A 24 -1.76 -3.41 -6.17
N ILE A 25 -2.14 -4.45 -5.43
CA ILE A 25 -3.04 -4.28 -4.30
C ILE A 25 -2.39 -3.42 -3.23
N LYS A 26 -1.08 -3.58 -3.00
CA LYS A 26 -0.35 -2.71 -2.06
C LYS A 26 -0.44 -1.25 -2.47
N ILE A 27 -0.24 -0.94 -3.75
CA ILE A 27 -0.34 0.43 -4.23
C ILE A 27 -1.74 0.99 -4.04
N LEU A 28 -2.76 0.22 -4.40
CA LEU A 28 -4.15 0.65 -4.22
C LEU A 28 -4.44 0.91 -2.75
N THR A 29 -3.89 0.09 -1.87
CA THR A 29 -4.05 0.25 -0.43
C THR A 29 -3.35 1.53 0.06
N ILE A 30 -2.14 1.79 -0.43
CA ILE A 30 -1.38 3.00 -0.07
C ILE A 30 -2.17 4.25 -0.47
N LEU A 31 -2.80 4.21 -1.64
CA LEU A 31 -3.55 5.37 -2.16
C LEU A 31 -4.93 5.53 -1.53
N ASP A 32 -5.38 4.52 -0.80
CA ASP A 32 -6.71 4.57 -0.16
C ASP A 32 -6.64 5.45 1.09
N LYS A 33 -7.50 6.46 1.15
CA LYS A 33 -7.49 7.43 2.25
C LYS A 33 -7.89 6.84 3.59
N ARG A 34 -8.49 5.65 3.60
CA ARG A 34 -8.78 4.95 4.87
C ARG A 34 -7.51 4.52 5.59
N VAL A 35 -6.38 4.42 4.84
CA VAL A 35 -5.09 4.05 5.42
C VAL A 35 -4.37 5.35 5.80
N GLY A 36 -4.15 5.54 7.09
CA GLY A 36 -3.52 6.76 7.59
C GLY A 36 -1.99 6.69 7.55
N LYS A 37 -1.37 7.85 7.71
CA LYS A 37 0.09 7.98 7.66
C LYS A 37 0.78 7.16 8.74
N ARG A 38 0.16 7.01 9.91
CA ARG A 38 0.73 6.22 11.00
C ARG A 38 0.90 4.76 10.58
N THR A 39 -0.12 4.19 9.93
CA THR A 39 -0.06 2.82 9.44
C THR A 39 1.02 2.67 8.38
N LEU A 40 1.09 3.61 7.44
CA LEU A 40 2.10 3.57 6.38
C LEU A 40 3.51 3.72 6.95
N GLN A 41 3.69 4.55 7.97
CA GLN A 41 4.99 4.71 8.61
C GLN A 41 5.44 3.42 9.31
N LYS A 42 4.52 2.72 9.96
CA LYS A 42 4.84 1.44 10.59
C LYS A 42 5.29 0.41 9.55
N ILE A 43 4.64 0.38 8.38
CA ILE A 43 5.03 -0.52 7.30
C ILE A 43 6.43 -0.17 6.81
N LYS A 44 6.72 1.12 6.66
CA LYS A 44 8.03 1.59 6.20
C LYS A 44 9.15 1.18 7.16
N GLU A 45 8.86 1.06 8.44
CA GLU A 45 9.84 0.68 9.45
C GLU A 45 10.04 -0.83 9.56
N ALA A 46 9.20 -1.63 8.91
CA ALA A 46 9.32 -3.09 8.95
C ALA A 46 10.41 -3.59 8.01
N GLU A 47 11.01 -4.73 8.37
CA GLU A 47 12.06 -5.34 7.54
C GLU A 47 11.58 -5.68 6.14
N GLU A 48 10.33 -6.07 6.00
CA GLU A 48 9.75 -6.43 4.70
C GLU A 48 9.81 -5.29 3.70
N TYR A 49 9.73 -4.04 4.19
CA TYR A 49 9.70 -2.87 3.33
C TYR A 49 10.95 -2.77 2.45
N LYS A 50 12.10 -3.16 3.00
CA LYS A 50 13.37 -3.10 2.26
C LYS A 50 13.38 -4.02 1.06
N LYS A 51 12.54 -5.04 1.06
CA LYS A 51 12.45 -6.02 -0.02
C LYS A 51 11.51 -5.58 -1.14
N TYR A 52 10.72 -4.55 -0.92
CA TYR A 52 9.80 -4.08 -1.95
C TYR A 52 10.57 -3.42 -3.08
N PRO A 53 10.09 -3.56 -4.33
CA PRO A 53 10.68 -2.82 -5.44
C PRO A 53 10.67 -1.31 -5.18
N GLU A 54 11.64 -0.60 -5.75
CA GLU A 54 11.73 0.84 -5.55
C GLU A 54 10.46 1.57 -5.96
N TRP A 55 9.84 1.15 -7.07
CA TRP A 55 8.63 1.81 -7.55
C TRP A 55 7.46 1.68 -6.57
N VAL A 56 7.40 0.59 -5.82
CA VAL A 56 6.40 0.44 -4.76
C VAL A 56 6.73 1.37 -3.60
N ARG A 57 8.00 1.42 -3.18
CA ARG A 57 8.41 2.27 -2.07
C ARG A 57 8.17 3.75 -2.36
N GLN A 58 8.26 4.16 -3.63
CA GLN A 58 7.98 5.54 -3.99
C GLN A 58 6.55 5.96 -3.69
N PHE A 59 5.59 5.04 -3.76
CA PHE A 59 4.21 5.36 -3.40
C PHE A 59 4.06 5.61 -1.90
N TYR A 60 4.79 4.86 -1.07
CA TYR A 60 4.80 5.13 0.37
C TYR A 60 5.37 6.53 0.65
N GLU A 61 6.47 6.88 -0.01
CA GLU A 61 7.09 8.19 0.17
C GLU A 61 6.13 9.31 -0.26
N LEU A 62 5.45 9.11 -1.37
CA LEU A 62 4.48 10.09 -1.86
C LEU A 62 3.40 10.36 -0.83
N ARG A 63 2.78 9.31 -0.28
CA ARG A 63 1.72 9.45 0.72
C ARG A 63 2.23 10.07 2.02
N LEU A 64 3.43 9.65 2.46
CA LEU A 64 3.98 10.15 3.71
C LEU A 64 4.39 11.62 3.61
N ASN A 65 4.69 12.10 2.41
CA ASN A 65 5.08 13.49 2.19
C ASN A 65 3.91 14.41 1.84
N GLU A 66 2.68 13.90 1.76
CA GLU A 66 1.53 14.74 1.52
C GLU A 66 1.35 15.76 2.63
N SER A 67 1.12 17.00 2.22
CA SER A 67 0.77 18.09 3.13
C SER A 67 -0.72 18.34 3.02
N LEU A 68 -1.47 17.97 4.02
CA LEU A 68 -2.90 18.22 4.05
C LEU A 68 -3.26 19.07 5.22
#